data_6530a61b914afe4bf43bbe7e72a0b18f
#
_entry.id   6530a61b914afe4bf43bbe7e72a0b18f
#
_cell.length_a   1.000
_cell.length_b   1.000
_cell.length_c   1.000
_cell.angle_alpha   90.00
_cell.angle_beta   90.00
_cell.angle_gamma   90.00
#
_symmetry.space_group_name_H-M   'P 1'
#
loop_
_entity.id
_entity.type
_entity.pdbx_description
1 polymer ?
#
loop_
_entity_poly.entity_id
_entity_poly.type
_entity_poly.pdbx_seq_one_letter_code
_entity_poly.pdbx_strand_id
1 'polypeptide(L)'
;MRHACKGNSSRKAIVTGALAAALIVVSGAPPASAQSGAASSAIPKLTGIWHRKGPLNGKPNPPAVPTNRGAGFNQAFDDAYNPTYDCSPTPIPGLINDDYDFQITQQADRVIIRYEKMDVVRTIWLEGHGHPPPDNNDYTNQGHSVGRYEGGRLVVETTHFAFDPRGFSANRWVPGSTLKKMTERYWREGDTLKLDSVSEDPISLKQPYTYGWEWTVRKEELTPYDCDPQDSRWGAQWHASKYPPDK
;
A
#
# COMPACT_ATOMS: atom_id res chain seq x y z
N MET A 1 7.12 39.63 -49.99
CA MET A 1 7.28 39.27 -51.41
C MET A 1 6.22 38.25 -51.75
N ARG A 2 5.42 38.59 -52.72
CA ARG A 2 4.29 37.80 -53.26
C ARG A 2 4.81 36.78 -54.26
N HIS A 3 4.14 35.62 -54.41
CA HIS A 3 3.82 34.89 -55.62
C HIS A 3 2.98 33.68 -55.22
N ALA A 4 1.71 33.58 -55.43
CA ALA A 4 0.86 33.60 -56.60
C ALA A 4 0.95 32.38 -57.52
N CYS A 5 -0.13 31.59 -57.50
CA CYS A 5 -0.90 31.00 -58.58
C CYS A 5 -0.27 29.97 -59.53
N LYS A 6 -0.94 28.85 -59.68
CA LYS A 6 -1.67 28.47 -60.90
C LYS A 6 -2.32 27.10 -60.73
N GLY A 7 -3.55 27.07 -60.93
CA GLY A 7 -4.48 26.08 -61.31
C GLY A 7 -4.26 25.49 -62.68
N ASN A 8 -4.75 24.27 -62.84
CA ASN A 8 -5.14 23.78 -64.19
C ASN A 8 -6.35 22.84 -64.08
N SER A 9 -7.25 23.09 -64.95
CA SER A 9 -8.56 22.52 -65.17
C SER A 9 -8.51 21.41 -66.24
N SER A 10 -9.56 20.57 -66.28
CA SER A 10 -10.09 19.76 -67.37
C SER A 10 -9.70 18.26 -67.33
N ARG A 11 -10.56 17.29 -67.43
CA ARG A 11 -11.69 17.09 -68.38
C ARG A 11 -12.54 15.91 -67.92
N LYS A 12 -13.81 15.99 -68.11
CA LYS A 12 -14.81 14.92 -67.95
C LYS A 12 -14.57 13.81 -68.97
N ALA A 13 -14.69 12.55 -68.52
CA ALA A 13 -15.02 11.43 -69.36
C ALA A 13 -16.14 10.62 -68.70
N ILE A 14 -17.28 10.60 -69.40
CA ILE A 14 -18.45 9.77 -69.05
C ILE A 14 -18.17 8.40 -69.68
N VAL A 15 -18.18 7.34 -68.88
CA VAL A 15 -18.29 5.98 -69.41
C VAL A 15 -19.45 5.32 -68.70
N THR A 16 -20.50 5.08 -69.39
CA THR A 16 -21.64 4.23 -69.10
C THR A 16 -21.22 2.76 -69.19
N GLY A 17 -21.43 1.99 -68.12
CA GLY A 17 -21.17 0.56 -68.12
C GLY A 17 -21.96 -0.18 -66.99
N ALA A 18 -23.00 -0.80 -67.49
CA ALA A 18 -23.79 -1.95 -67.02
C ALA A 18 -23.73 -2.37 -65.50
N LEU A 19 -24.91 -2.39 -64.87
CA LEU A 19 -25.20 -3.08 -63.62
C LEU A 19 -25.04 -4.60 -63.80
N ALA A 20 -24.17 -5.18 -62.90
CA ALA A 20 -24.27 -6.57 -62.50
C ALA A 20 -24.51 -6.60 -61.03
N ALA A 21 -25.71 -6.94 -60.58
CA ALA A 21 -26.05 -7.12 -59.17
C ALA A 21 -25.48 -8.45 -58.69
N ALA A 22 -24.38 -8.42 -57.95
CA ALA A 22 -23.90 -9.56 -57.18
C ALA A 22 -24.48 -9.49 -55.77
N LEU A 23 -25.40 -10.39 -55.44
CA LEU A 23 -25.91 -10.63 -54.09
C LEU A 23 -24.78 -11.24 -53.25
N ILE A 24 -24.11 -10.41 -52.41
CA ILE A 24 -23.22 -10.90 -51.38
C ILE A 24 -24.08 -11.24 -50.18
N VAL A 25 -24.27 -12.54 -49.92
CA VAL A 25 -24.79 -13.05 -48.64
C VAL A 25 -23.72 -12.87 -47.60
N VAL A 26 -23.80 -11.79 -46.83
CA VAL A 26 -22.96 -11.60 -45.64
C VAL A 26 -23.53 -12.49 -44.52
N SER A 27 -22.90 -13.64 -44.34
CA SER A 27 -23.12 -14.46 -43.13
C SER A 27 -22.59 -13.70 -41.94
N GLY A 28 -23.45 -12.96 -41.26
CA GLY A 28 -23.14 -12.30 -39.98
C GLY A 28 -22.92 -13.36 -38.91
N ALA A 29 -21.65 -13.61 -38.55
CA ALA A 29 -21.36 -14.27 -37.31
C ALA A 29 -21.83 -13.35 -36.16
N PRO A 30 -22.53 -13.88 -35.14
CA PRO A 30 -22.91 -13.06 -33.98
C PRO A 30 -21.63 -12.54 -33.29
N PRO A 31 -21.62 -11.28 -32.80
CA PRO A 31 -20.50 -10.79 -32.03
C PRO A 31 -20.31 -11.69 -30.84
N ALA A 32 -19.09 -12.20 -30.64
CA ALA A 32 -18.70 -12.89 -29.42
C ALA A 32 -18.94 -11.92 -28.25
N SER A 33 -19.96 -12.21 -27.44
CA SER A 33 -20.18 -11.49 -26.18
C SER A 33 -18.96 -11.70 -25.34
N ALA A 34 -18.09 -10.69 -25.25
CA ALA A 34 -17.07 -10.63 -24.22
C ALA A 34 -17.81 -10.65 -22.88
N GLN A 35 -17.87 -11.81 -22.26
CA GLN A 35 -18.22 -11.91 -20.86
C GLN A 35 -17.10 -11.18 -20.09
N SER A 36 -17.35 -9.90 -19.81
CA SER A 36 -16.67 -9.22 -18.72
C SER A 36 -17.04 -10.00 -17.48
N GLY A 37 -16.11 -10.85 -17.02
CA GLY A 37 -16.24 -11.53 -15.75
C GLY A 37 -16.52 -10.47 -14.71
N ALA A 38 -17.76 -10.39 -14.23
CA ALA A 38 -18.12 -9.55 -13.09
C ALA A 38 -17.19 -9.99 -11.96
N ALA A 39 -16.22 -9.15 -11.63
CA ALA A 39 -15.35 -9.37 -10.49
C ALA A 39 -16.28 -9.55 -9.29
N SER A 40 -16.15 -10.69 -8.62
CA SER A 40 -16.99 -11.04 -7.47
C SER A 40 -17.00 -9.88 -6.50
N SER A 41 -18.16 -9.25 -6.29
CA SER A 41 -18.39 -8.21 -5.29
C SER A 41 -18.48 -8.80 -3.87
N ALA A 42 -18.10 -10.05 -3.69
CA ALA A 42 -18.16 -10.73 -2.40
C ALA A 42 -17.15 -10.07 -1.43
N ILE A 43 -17.69 -9.64 -0.28
CA ILE A 43 -16.86 -9.15 0.82
C ILE A 43 -16.01 -10.31 1.36
N PRO A 44 -14.68 -10.20 1.37
CA PRO A 44 -13.82 -11.26 1.90
C PRO A 44 -14.00 -11.39 3.41
N LYS A 45 -13.99 -12.60 3.94
CA LYS A 45 -14.07 -12.86 5.39
C LYS A 45 -12.68 -12.74 6.01
N LEU A 46 -12.32 -11.53 6.43
CA LEU A 46 -10.99 -11.23 7.00
C LEU A 46 -10.97 -11.28 8.53
N THR A 47 -12.13 -11.23 9.19
CA THR A 47 -12.22 -11.27 10.66
C THR A 47 -11.53 -12.52 11.20
N GLY A 48 -10.67 -12.33 12.19
CA GLY A 48 -9.88 -13.38 12.84
C GLY A 48 -8.60 -12.85 13.47
N ILE A 49 -7.87 -13.73 14.14
CA ILE A 49 -6.52 -13.47 14.66
C ILE A 49 -5.53 -14.17 13.73
N TRP A 50 -4.47 -13.46 13.38
CA TRP A 50 -3.57 -13.83 12.31
C TRP A 50 -2.13 -13.89 12.78
N HIS A 51 -1.49 -15.05 12.59
CA HIS A 51 -0.09 -15.32 12.91
C HIS A 51 0.75 -15.36 11.63
N ARG A 52 1.95 -14.79 11.65
CA ARG A 52 2.86 -14.72 10.50
C ARG A 52 3.18 -16.11 9.95
N LYS A 53 2.97 -16.28 8.65
CA LYS A 53 3.34 -17.50 7.92
C LYS A 53 4.62 -17.30 7.10
N GLY A 54 4.75 -16.14 6.45
CA GLY A 54 5.90 -15.82 5.63
C GLY A 54 5.59 -14.82 4.51
N PRO A 55 6.54 -14.58 3.63
CA PRO A 55 6.34 -13.68 2.50
C PRO A 55 5.34 -14.26 1.50
N LEU A 56 4.62 -13.37 0.82
CA LEU A 56 3.56 -13.71 -0.14
C LEU A 56 4.07 -14.68 -1.21
N ASN A 57 3.40 -15.83 -1.34
CA ASN A 57 3.77 -16.90 -2.26
C ASN A 57 5.23 -17.37 -2.11
N GLY A 58 5.80 -17.28 -0.91
CA GLY A 58 7.18 -17.65 -0.62
C GLY A 58 8.25 -16.77 -1.27
N LYS A 59 7.88 -15.63 -1.85
CA LYS A 59 8.83 -14.72 -2.51
C LYS A 59 9.36 -13.69 -1.51
N PRO A 60 10.67 -13.61 -1.28
CA PRO A 60 11.26 -12.60 -0.40
C PRO A 60 10.86 -11.19 -0.82
N ASN A 61 10.52 -10.35 0.15
CA ASN A 61 10.24 -8.95 -0.09
C ASN A 61 11.54 -8.21 -0.45
N PRO A 62 11.54 -7.35 -1.49
CA PRO A 62 12.71 -6.56 -1.82
C PRO A 62 13.01 -5.55 -0.70
N PRO A 63 14.24 -5.07 -0.56
CA PRO A 63 14.53 -3.97 0.36
C PRO A 63 13.96 -2.65 -0.18
N ALA A 64 13.57 -1.75 0.74
CA ALA A 64 13.29 -0.37 0.37
C ALA A 64 14.55 0.32 -0.15
N VAL A 65 14.44 1.04 -1.28
CA VAL A 65 15.57 1.73 -1.93
C VAL A 65 15.50 3.23 -1.60
N PRO A 66 16.37 3.74 -0.70
CA PRO A 66 16.29 5.13 -0.28
C PRO A 66 16.79 6.10 -1.35
N THR A 67 16.23 7.32 -1.36
CA THR A 67 16.83 8.49 -2.02
C THR A 67 18.16 8.86 -1.32
N ASN A 68 18.93 9.76 -1.91
CA ASN A 68 20.11 10.30 -1.23
C ASN A 68 19.74 10.99 0.10
N ARG A 69 18.57 11.63 0.16
CA ARG A 69 18.04 12.26 1.38
C ARG A 69 17.69 11.22 2.45
N GLY A 70 16.98 10.16 2.06
CA GLY A 70 16.64 9.05 2.96
C GLY A 70 17.89 8.31 3.47
N ALA A 71 18.87 8.07 2.59
CA ALA A 71 20.13 7.45 2.96
C ALA A 71 20.95 8.33 3.90
N GLY A 72 21.04 9.65 3.62
CA GLY A 72 21.74 10.61 4.48
C GLY A 72 21.11 10.73 5.86
N PHE A 73 19.77 10.71 5.93
CA PHE A 73 19.08 10.66 7.22
C PHE A 73 19.47 9.40 8.01
N ASN A 74 19.45 8.23 7.35
CA ASN A 74 19.81 6.97 7.99
C ASN A 74 21.24 6.99 8.56
N GLN A 75 22.19 7.55 7.82
CA GLN A 75 23.59 7.67 8.27
C GLN A 75 23.75 8.62 9.47
N ALA A 76 22.92 9.66 9.55
CA ALA A 76 22.97 10.67 10.61
C ALA A 76 22.11 10.34 11.82
N PHE A 77 21.20 9.36 11.69
CA PHE A 77 20.27 9.01 12.77
C PHE A 77 20.99 8.27 13.90
N ASP A 78 20.88 8.81 15.10
CA ASP A 78 21.35 8.15 16.32
C ASP A 78 20.22 7.28 16.90
N ASP A 79 20.46 5.98 17.01
CA ASP A 79 19.48 5.02 17.53
C ASP A 79 19.07 5.30 18.98
N ALA A 80 19.86 6.08 19.74
CA ALA A 80 19.47 6.55 21.06
C ALA A 80 18.18 7.41 21.04
N TYR A 81 17.83 7.98 19.90
CA TYR A 81 16.60 8.75 19.67
C TYR A 81 15.49 7.92 19.01
N ASN A 82 15.61 6.60 19.00
CA ASN A 82 14.61 5.72 18.45
C ASN A 82 13.29 5.83 19.22
N PRO A 83 12.19 6.24 18.55
CA PRO A 83 10.90 6.44 19.22
C PRO A 83 10.35 5.17 19.91
N THR A 84 10.84 4.00 19.55
CA THR A 84 10.49 2.74 20.20
C THR A 84 10.81 2.73 21.68
N TYR A 85 11.88 3.43 22.11
CA TYR A 85 12.26 3.55 23.51
C TYR A 85 11.29 4.41 24.34
N ASP A 86 10.46 5.20 23.67
CA ASP A 86 9.37 5.97 24.29
C ASP A 86 8.01 5.30 24.13
N CYS A 87 7.98 4.02 23.78
CA CYS A 87 6.76 3.30 23.47
C CYS A 87 5.91 3.98 22.37
N SER A 88 6.54 4.76 21.51
CA SER A 88 5.85 5.38 20.38
C SER A 88 5.44 4.30 19.38
N PRO A 89 4.16 4.24 18.99
CA PRO A 89 3.68 3.24 18.05
C PRO A 89 4.50 3.18 16.76
N THR A 90 4.89 1.97 16.35
CA THR A 90 5.60 1.76 15.09
C THR A 90 4.69 2.15 13.91
N PRO A 91 5.17 2.94 12.95
CA PRO A 91 4.37 3.29 11.78
C PRO A 91 4.18 2.08 10.84
N ILE A 92 3.15 2.12 9.99
CA ILE A 92 3.09 1.22 8.85
C ILE A 92 3.96 1.78 7.70
N PRO A 93 4.64 0.91 6.90
CA PRO A 93 4.59 -0.54 6.86
C PRO A 93 5.44 -1.28 7.90
N GLY A 94 6.23 -0.58 8.72
CA GLY A 94 7.11 -1.21 9.73
C GLY A 94 6.34 -2.18 10.63
N LEU A 95 5.19 -1.75 11.15
CA LEU A 95 4.32 -2.55 12.00
C LEU A 95 3.85 -3.84 11.32
N ILE A 96 3.49 -3.77 10.02
CA ILE A 96 3.06 -4.93 9.25
C ILE A 96 4.23 -5.88 8.95
N ASN A 97 5.44 -5.33 8.85
CA ASN A 97 6.65 -6.11 8.58
C ASN A 97 7.21 -6.80 9.84
N ASP A 98 6.77 -6.39 11.03
CA ASP A 98 7.13 -7.06 12.29
C ASP A 98 6.43 -8.41 12.44
N ASP A 99 7.06 -9.32 13.18
CA ASP A 99 6.58 -10.70 13.37
C ASP A 99 5.66 -10.84 14.60
N TYR A 100 4.75 -9.88 14.73
CA TYR A 100 3.71 -9.88 15.77
C TYR A 100 2.36 -10.27 15.19
N ASP A 101 1.52 -10.85 16.02
CA ASP A 101 0.17 -11.20 15.65
C ASP A 101 -0.74 -9.97 15.63
N PHE A 102 -1.84 -10.09 14.91
CA PHE A 102 -2.87 -9.06 14.88
C PHE A 102 -4.26 -9.64 14.68
N GLN A 103 -5.25 -8.89 15.10
CA GLN A 103 -6.68 -9.21 14.94
C GLN A 103 -7.33 -8.26 13.94
N ILE A 104 -8.08 -8.80 13.00
CA ILE A 104 -8.99 -8.04 12.13
C ILE A 104 -10.42 -8.22 12.63
N THR A 105 -11.14 -7.11 12.76
CA THR A 105 -12.59 -7.08 13.02
C THR A 105 -13.26 -6.25 11.93
N GLN A 106 -14.13 -6.88 11.15
CA GLN A 106 -14.94 -6.20 10.14
C GLN A 106 -16.25 -5.72 10.74
N GLN A 107 -16.56 -4.44 10.56
CA GLN A 107 -17.82 -3.80 10.92
C GLN A 107 -18.49 -3.24 9.67
N ALA A 108 -19.71 -2.73 9.79
CA ALA A 108 -20.47 -2.23 8.64
C ALA A 108 -19.81 -1.00 7.97
N ASP A 109 -19.23 -0.11 8.77
CA ASP A 109 -18.68 1.20 8.34
C ASP A 109 -17.14 1.27 8.41
N ARG A 110 -16.49 0.25 8.99
CA ARG A 110 -15.04 0.24 9.17
C ARG A 110 -14.48 -1.17 9.34
N VAL A 111 -13.16 -1.28 9.15
CA VAL A 111 -12.37 -2.44 9.57
C VAL A 111 -11.39 -1.99 10.65
N ILE A 112 -11.31 -2.71 11.75
CA ILE A 112 -10.38 -2.44 12.85
C ILE A 112 -9.31 -3.52 12.81
N ILE A 113 -8.03 -3.09 12.84
CA ILE A 113 -6.89 -3.99 13.00
C ILE A 113 -6.21 -3.64 14.32
N ARG A 114 -6.16 -4.62 15.24
CA ARG A 114 -5.42 -4.53 16.49
C ARG A 114 -4.17 -5.36 16.37
N TYR A 115 -3.01 -4.75 16.60
CA TYR A 115 -1.71 -5.41 16.60
C TYR A 115 -1.27 -5.68 18.04
N GLU A 116 -0.65 -6.83 18.28
CA GLU A 116 0.05 -7.08 19.56
C GLU A 116 1.17 -6.05 19.77
N LYS A 117 1.92 -5.76 18.72
CA LYS A 117 3.00 -4.77 18.77
C LYS A 117 2.50 -3.43 19.26
N MET A 118 2.94 -3.05 20.47
CA MET A 118 2.61 -1.77 21.13
C MET A 118 1.10 -1.50 21.26
N ASP A 119 0.28 -2.55 21.29
CA ASP A 119 -1.18 -2.48 21.39
C ASP A 119 -1.84 -1.54 20.38
N VAL A 120 -1.22 -1.41 19.19
CA VAL A 120 -1.68 -0.47 18.16
C VAL A 120 -3.06 -0.86 17.65
N VAL A 121 -3.94 0.14 17.58
CA VAL A 121 -5.26 0.01 16.94
C VAL A 121 -5.30 0.90 15.69
N ARG A 122 -5.57 0.30 14.55
CA ARG A 122 -5.75 1.00 13.27
C ARG A 122 -7.18 0.87 12.80
N THR A 123 -7.80 1.99 12.45
CA THR A 123 -9.14 2.02 11.85
C THR A 123 -9.02 2.29 10.35
N ILE A 124 -9.67 1.46 9.56
CA ILE A 124 -9.84 1.63 8.11
C ILE A 124 -11.31 1.97 7.88
N TRP A 125 -11.58 3.21 7.49
CA TRP A 125 -12.93 3.69 7.21
C TRP A 125 -13.40 3.14 5.86
N LEU A 126 -14.62 2.64 5.79
CA LEU A 126 -15.21 2.12 4.57
C LEU A 126 -16.01 3.21 3.85
N GLU A 127 -16.81 2.84 2.87
CA GLU A 127 -17.54 3.69 1.94
C GLU A 127 -18.17 4.94 2.58
N GLY A 128 -18.09 6.08 1.88
CA GLY A 128 -18.59 7.38 2.33
C GLY A 128 -17.60 8.21 3.13
N HIS A 129 -16.47 7.64 3.52
CA HIS A 129 -15.37 8.36 4.15
C HIS A 129 -14.29 8.71 3.12
N GLY A 130 -13.91 9.99 3.06
CA GLY A 130 -12.73 10.46 2.34
C GLY A 130 -11.55 10.63 3.29
N HIS A 131 -10.38 10.91 2.72
CA HIS A 131 -9.27 11.40 3.52
C HIS A 131 -9.53 12.85 3.96
N PRO A 132 -9.02 13.26 5.14
CA PRO A 132 -9.02 14.65 5.54
C PRO A 132 -8.31 15.51 4.48
N PRO A 133 -8.61 16.83 4.39
CA PRO A 133 -7.85 17.71 3.52
C PRO A 133 -6.38 17.79 3.97
N PRO A 134 -5.42 18.03 3.03
CA PRO A 134 -3.99 18.01 3.32
C PRO A 134 -3.49 19.03 4.34
N ASP A 135 -4.26 20.10 4.58
CA ASP A 135 -4.00 21.14 5.56
C ASP A 135 -4.52 20.80 6.97
N ASN A 136 -5.23 19.69 7.11
CA ASN A 136 -5.58 19.14 8.40
C ASN A 136 -4.33 18.57 9.07
N ASN A 137 -4.07 18.98 10.33
CA ASN A 137 -2.90 18.57 11.10
C ASN A 137 -3.02 17.16 11.77
N ASP A 138 -4.00 16.36 11.37
CA ASP A 138 -4.25 15.03 11.92
C ASP A 138 -3.29 13.95 11.38
N TYR A 139 -2.00 14.25 11.37
CA TYR A 139 -0.95 13.30 10.99
C TYR A 139 -0.62 12.36 12.14
N THR A 140 -0.64 11.06 11.88
CA THR A 140 -0.34 10.03 12.87
C THR A 140 0.67 9.02 12.33
N ASN A 141 1.27 8.21 13.21
CA ASN A 141 2.17 7.13 12.79
C ASN A 141 1.45 6.08 11.94
N GLN A 142 0.14 5.88 12.15
CA GLN A 142 -0.67 4.94 11.38
C GLN A 142 -1.31 5.57 10.15
N GLY A 143 -1.22 6.89 9.99
CA GLY A 143 -1.90 7.64 8.95
C GLY A 143 -3.43 7.61 9.08
N HIS A 144 -4.11 8.05 8.05
CA HIS A 144 -5.55 7.94 7.89
C HIS A 144 -5.85 6.95 6.77
N SER A 145 -6.60 5.90 7.08
CA SER A 145 -6.89 4.79 6.17
C SER A 145 -8.33 4.80 5.71
N VAL A 146 -8.54 4.70 4.40
CA VAL A 146 -9.84 4.54 3.76
C VAL A 146 -9.82 3.25 2.95
N GLY A 147 -10.87 2.44 3.07
CA GLY A 147 -10.97 1.14 2.43
C GLY A 147 -12.22 0.99 1.56
N ARG A 148 -12.14 0.08 0.61
CA ARG A 148 -13.28 -0.38 -0.19
C ARG A 148 -13.13 -1.87 -0.50
N TYR A 149 -14.24 -2.53 -0.71
CA TYR A 149 -14.23 -3.91 -1.19
C TYR A 149 -14.28 -3.93 -2.72
N GLU A 150 -13.30 -4.56 -3.34
CA GLU A 150 -13.15 -4.62 -4.78
C GLU A 150 -12.57 -5.97 -5.19
N GLY A 151 -13.24 -6.69 -6.10
CA GLY A 151 -12.75 -7.96 -6.64
C GLY A 151 -12.47 -9.04 -5.58
N GLY A 152 -13.28 -9.11 -4.51
CA GLY A 152 -13.07 -10.04 -3.41
C GLY A 152 -11.90 -9.70 -2.49
N ARG A 153 -11.43 -8.45 -2.53
CA ARG A 153 -10.35 -7.92 -1.69
C ARG A 153 -10.81 -6.69 -0.92
N LEU A 154 -10.20 -6.45 0.23
CA LEU A 154 -10.22 -5.15 0.89
C LEU A 154 -9.04 -4.35 0.34
N VAL A 155 -9.33 -3.29 -0.40
CA VAL A 155 -8.34 -2.33 -0.90
C VAL A 155 -8.31 -1.14 0.04
N VAL A 156 -7.13 -0.81 0.57
CA VAL A 156 -6.93 0.26 1.56
C VAL A 156 -5.97 1.27 1.00
N GLU A 157 -6.33 2.53 1.07
CA GLU A 157 -5.46 3.67 0.78
C GLU A 157 -5.18 4.43 2.08
N THR A 158 -3.90 4.75 2.35
CA THR A 158 -3.49 5.42 3.58
C THR A 158 -2.60 6.61 3.25
N THR A 159 -2.93 7.73 3.84
CA THR A 159 -2.21 9.02 3.76
C THR A 159 -2.11 9.64 5.16
N HIS A 160 -1.70 10.90 5.29
CA HIS A 160 -1.62 11.64 6.57
C HIS A 160 -0.71 10.95 7.60
N PHE A 161 0.42 10.43 7.12
CA PHE A 161 1.44 9.87 8.01
C PHE A 161 2.25 10.98 8.67
N ALA A 162 2.46 10.87 9.97
CA ALA A 162 3.50 11.64 10.65
C ALA A 162 4.89 11.24 10.12
N PHE A 163 5.83 12.16 10.19
CA PHE A 163 7.24 11.80 9.97
C PHE A 163 7.68 10.78 11.03
N ASP A 164 8.33 9.71 10.59
CA ASP A 164 8.90 8.72 11.51
C ASP A 164 10.24 8.20 10.99
N PRO A 165 11.31 8.20 11.81
CA PRO A 165 12.63 7.73 11.41
C PRO A 165 12.65 6.23 11.07
N ARG A 166 11.73 5.42 11.62
CA ARG A 166 11.66 3.96 11.42
C ARG A 166 11.06 3.56 10.07
N GLY A 167 10.26 4.42 9.47
CA GLY A 167 9.66 4.40 8.13
C GLY A 167 9.29 3.04 7.54
N PHE A 168 10.22 2.45 6.76
CA PHE A 168 9.90 1.37 5.84
C PHE A 168 10.48 0.00 6.19
N SER A 169 11.44 -0.09 7.10
CA SER A 169 12.14 -1.36 7.33
C SER A 169 12.60 -1.52 8.76
N ALA A 170 12.38 -2.71 9.34
CA ALA A 170 12.85 -3.06 10.68
C ALA A 170 14.39 -3.04 10.83
N ASN A 171 15.14 -3.24 9.73
CA ASN A 171 16.59 -3.42 9.77
C ASN A 171 17.40 -2.28 9.14
N ARG A 172 16.76 -1.33 8.48
CA ARG A 172 17.41 -0.16 7.88
C ARG A 172 16.43 0.99 7.93
N TRP A 173 16.78 2.00 8.68
CA TRP A 173 16.00 3.20 8.88
C TRP A 173 15.88 4.01 7.59
N VAL A 174 14.91 3.67 6.75
CA VAL A 174 14.48 4.55 5.67
C VAL A 174 13.31 5.34 6.25
N PRO A 175 13.46 6.65 6.51
CA PRO A 175 12.43 7.43 7.18
C PRO A 175 11.15 7.50 6.35
N GLY A 176 10.01 7.54 7.01
CA GLY A 176 8.73 7.85 6.37
C GLY A 176 8.45 9.34 6.44
N SER A 177 8.23 10.01 5.31
CA SER A 177 7.83 11.41 5.28
C SER A 177 6.32 11.59 5.40
N THR A 178 5.87 12.84 5.60
CA THR A 178 4.45 13.20 5.59
C THR A 178 3.80 13.08 4.21
N LEU A 179 4.60 12.92 3.16
CA LEU A 179 4.12 12.69 1.79
C LEU A 179 3.97 11.21 1.45
N LYS A 180 4.26 10.32 2.41
CA LYS A 180 4.07 8.89 2.24
C LYS A 180 2.62 8.56 1.92
N LYS A 181 2.42 7.67 0.94
CA LYS A 181 1.14 7.06 0.60
C LYS A 181 1.31 5.56 0.57
N MET A 182 0.27 4.84 0.90
CA MET A 182 0.29 3.40 0.90
C MET A 182 -1.01 2.83 0.35
N THR A 183 -0.90 1.82 -0.50
CA THR A 183 -2.03 1.02 -0.99
C THR A 183 -1.82 -0.42 -0.57
N GLU A 184 -2.81 -1.00 0.08
CA GLU A 184 -2.79 -2.38 0.57
C GLU A 184 -3.98 -3.13 -0.01
N ARG A 185 -3.80 -4.43 -0.31
CA ARG A 185 -4.87 -5.32 -0.77
C ARG A 185 -4.85 -6.58 0.05
N TYR A 186 -5.89 -6.76 0.85
CA TYR A 186 -6.08 -7.94 1.70
C TYR A 186 -7.09 -8.89 1.08
N TRP A 187 -6.78 -10.18 1.07
CA TRP A 187 -7.72 -11.24 0.72
C TRP A 187 -7.46 -12.50 1.52
N ARG A 188 -8.40 -13.42 1.48
CA ARG A 188 -8.30 -14.69 2.20
C ARG A 188 -8.46 -15.85 1.23
N GLU A 189 -7.61 -16.85 1.36
CA GLU A 189 -7.68 -18.14 0.67
C GLU A 189 -7.65 -19.25 1.72
N GLY A 190 -8.83 -19.88 1.95
CA GLY A 190 -8.96 -20.85 3.04
C GLY A 190 -8.62 -20.24 4.40
N ASP A 191 -7.65 -20.79 5.09
CA ASP A 191 -7.15 -20.29 6.39
C ASP A 191 -5.92 -19.38 6.28
N THR A 192 -5.62 -18.92 5.09
CA THR A 192 -4.51 -18.00 4.84
C THR A 192 -5.03 -16.62 4.49
N LEU A 193 -4.66 -15.61 5.29
CA LEU A 193 -4.77 -14.20 4.94
C LEU A 193 -3.57 -13.82 4.09
N LYS A 194 -3.81 -13.06 3.05
CA LYS A 194 -2.77 -12.57 2.13
C LYS A 194 -2.85 -11.06 1.99
N LEU A 195 -1.71 -10.45 1.80
CA LEU A 195 -1.53 -9.02 1.55
C LEU A 195 -0.56 -8.81 0.41
N ASP A 196 -0.90 -7.95 -0.52
CA ASP A 196 0.07 -7.20 -1.33
C ASP A 196 -0.02 -5.72 -0.99
N SER A 197 1.11 -5.02 -1.03
CA SER A 197 1.17 -3.60 -0.69
C SER A 197 2.20 -2.85 -1.52
N VAL A 198 1.89 -1.58 -1.77
CA VAL A 198 2.76 -0.60 -2.41
C VAL A 198 2.82 0.64 -1.54
N SER A 199 4.02 1.07 -1.20
CA SER A 199 4.26 2.33 -0.49
C SER A 199 5.07 3.27 -1.36
N GLU A 200 4.65 4.52 -1.45
CA GLU A 200 5.29 5.60 -2.20
C GLU A 200 5.68 6.71 -1.23
N ASP A 201 6.89 7.21 -1.35
CA ASP A 201 7.38 8.35 -0.58
C ASP A 201 8.44 9.09 -1.41
N PRO A 202 8.07 10.21 -2.07
CA PRO A 202 8.99 10.90 -2.98
C PRO A 202 10.20 11.54 -2.29
N ILE A 203 10.14 11.69 -0.97
CA ILE A 203 11.25 12.22 -0.17
C ILE A 203 12.25 11.10 0.18
N SER A 204 11.73 9.94 0.55
CA SER A 204 12.52 8.87 1.16
C SER A 204 12.86 7.73 0.22
N LEU A 205 12.03 7.45 -0.79
CA LEU A 205 12.17 6.31 -1.70
C LEU A 205 12.49 6.73 -3.13
N LYS A 206 13.46 6.04 -3.78
CA LYS A 206 13.76 6.20 -5.22
C LYS A 206 12.71 5.58 -6.13
N GLN A 207 12.00 4.58 -5.62
CA GLN A 207 10.97 3.83 -6.33
C GLN A 207 9.94 3.33 -5.31
N PRO A 208 8.71 2.99 -5.74
CA PRO A 208 7.73 2.39 -4.86
C PRO A 208 8.28 1.15 -4.15
N TYR A 209 8.05 1.05 -2.85
CA TYR A 209 8.39 -0.11 -2.05
C TYR A 209 7.22 -1.08 -2.07
N THR A 210 7.43 -2.25 -2.66
CA THR A 210 6.42 -3.31 -2.75
C THR A 210 6.77 -4.44 -1.80
N TYR A 211 5.79 -4.95 -1.09
CA TYR A 211 5.96 -6.11 -0.22
C TYR A 211 4.66 -6.88 -0.11
N GLY A 212 4.76 -8.14 0.26
CA GLY A 212 3.60 -8.99 0.46
C GLY A 212 3.84 -10.04 1.55
N TRP A 213 2.78 -10.39 2.25
CA TRP A 213 2.83 -11.30 3.37
C TRP A 213 1.66 -12.28 3.37
N GLU A 214 1.88 -13.40 4.05
CA GLU A 214 0.86 -14.39 4.37
C GLU A 214 0.82 -14.63 5.88
N TRP A 215 -0.38 -14.85 6.37
CA TRP A 215 -0.65 -15.22 7.76
C TRP A 215 -1.60 -16.41 7.79
N THR A 216 -1.47 -17.24 8.81
CA THR A 216 -2.40 -18.31 9.11
C THR A 216 -3.30 -17.92 10.27
N VAL A 217 -4.52 -18.49 10.31
CA VAL A 217 -5.44 -18.23 11.41
C VAL A 217 -4.87 -18.76 12.72
N ARG A 218 -4.97 -17.93 13.78
CA ARG A 218 -4.65 -18.28 15.17
C ARG A 218 -5.94 -18.33 16.00
N LYS A 219 -6.00 -19.18 17.00
CA LYS A 219 -7.15 -19.34 17.89
C LYS A 219 -6.99 -18.63 19.23
N GLU A 220 -5.73 -18.49 19.67
CA GLU A 220 -5.37 -17.83 20.91
C GLU A 220 -5.59 -16.32 20.79
N GLU A 221 -5.99 -15.68 21.88
CA GLU A 221 -6.13 -14.22 21.94
C GLU A 221 -4.79 -13.51 21.81
N LEU A 222 -4.84 -12.23 21.44
CA LEU A 222 -3.65 -11.38 21.41
C LEU A 222 -3.11 -11.15 22.82
N THR A 223 -1.80 -11.19 22.94
CA THR A 223 -1.12 -10.88 24.18
C THR A 223 -0.92 -9.36 24.30
N PRO A 224 -1.22 -8.71 25.43
CA PRO A 224 -0.87 -7.32 25.66
C PRO A 224 0.63 -7.09 25.51
N TYR A 225 1.01 -6.00 24.88
CA TYR A 225 2.43 -5.66 24.72
C TYR A 225 3.02 -5.02 25.97
N ASP A 226 2.19 -4.29 26.72
CA ASP A 226 2.51 -3.67 28.01
C ASP A 226 3.86 -2.91 27.98
N CYS A 227 4.05 -2.02 27.01
CA CYS A 227 5.28 -1.28 26.85
C CYS A 227 5.51 -0.33 28.03
N ASP A 228 6.65 -0.47 28.71
CA ASP A 228 7.12 0.48 29.73
C ASP A 228 8.27 1.33 29.16
N PRO A 229 8.11 2.66 29.07
CA PRO A 229 9.18 3.55 28.58
C PRO A 229 10.44 3.52 29.45
N GLN A 230 10.34 3.27 30.76
CA GLN A 230 11.50 3.20 31.64
C GLN A 230 12.34 1.96 31.32
N ASP A 231 11.69 0.81 31.18
CA ASP A 231 12.38 -0.44 30.82
C ASP A 231 12.94 -0.38 29.39
N SER A 232 12.20 0.20 28.45
CA SER A 232 12.63 0.35 27.06
C SER A 232 13.85 1.26 26.94
N ARG A 233 13.87 2.39 27.66
CA ARG A 233 15.00 3.34 27.69
C ARG A 233 16.22 2.81 28.43
N TRP A 234 16.04 1.93 29.40
CA TRP A 234 17.17 1.34 30.13
C TRP A 234 18.12 0.61 29.16
N GLY A 235 17.58 -0.17 28.22
CA GLY A 235 18.38 -0.83 27.19
C GLY A 235 19.18 0.15 26.33
N ALA A 236 18.56 1.27 25.92
CA ALA A 236 19.23 2.32 25.15
C ALA A 236 20.34 3.02 25.96
N GLN A 237 20.08 3.36 27.23
CA GLN A 237 21.05 3.98 28.11
C GLN A 237 22.24 3.06 28.40
N TRP A 238 21.98 1.77 28.60
CA TRP A 238 23.04 0.77 28.79
C TRP A 238 23.90 0.65 27.53
N HIS A 239 23.28 0.60 26.35
CA HIS A 239 24.00 0.53 25.09
C HIS A 239 24.88 1.78 24.86
N ALA A 240 24.35 2.96 25.09
CA ALA A 240 25.08 4.22 24.96
C ALA A 240 26.24 4.33 25.97
N SER A 241 26.07 3.80 27.20
CA SER A 241 27.14 3.79 28.19
C SER A 241 28.28 2.82 27.85
N LYS A 242 27.95 1.70 27.18
CA LYS A 242 28.92 0.68 26.78
C LYS A 242 29.68 1.05 25.48
N TYR A 243 29.02 1.78 24.61
CA TYR A 243 29.57 2.23 23.32
C TYR A 243 29.40 3.74 23.17
N PRO A 244 30.15 4.55 23.95
CA PRO A 244 30.07 6.00 23.81
C PRO A 244 30.50 6.40 22.39
N PRO A 245 29.87 7.45 21.83
CA PRO A 245 30.28 7.97 20.53
C PRO A 245 31.76 8.37 20.56
N ASP A 246 32.49 8.06 19.52
CA ASP A 246 33.87 8.46 19.34
C ASP A 246 33.96 9.99 19.45
N LYS A 247 34.87 10.47 20.31
CA LYS A 247 35.09 11.90 20.55
C LYS A 247 35.90 12.51 19.43
#